data_12e52b3d7277e4d945b813010493d8f5
#
_entry.id   12e52b3d7277e4d945b813010493d8f5
#
_cell.length_a   1.000
_cell.length_b   1.000
_cell.length_c   1.000
_cell.angle_alpha   90.00
_cell.angle_beta   90.00
_cell.angle_gamma   90.00
#
_symmetry.space_group_name_H-M   'P 1'
#
loop_
_entity.id
_entity.type
_entity.pdbx_description
1 polymer ?
#
loop_
_entity_poly.entity_id
_entity_poly.type
_entity_poly.pdbx_seq_one_letter_code
_entity_poly.pdbx_strand_id
1 'polypeptide(L)'
;MLIVSQLAYSQASDSIEVSLLTCAPGTKVYALYGHTAIRYHDLRTGEDLTFNYGVFNFNRPFFSLRFLFGLTDYELGVCPYKYFAEEYRQRGSQVTEQVINMTSQEKAAIYHALAVNYKDENKVYRYNCFYDNCTTRARDMIERNLDGKVKYINSEQEQSYRELLHQYTDKYPWAKFGVDLCLGFMADRRIGSREQQFLPDYMMIDAEKAQIMSDGSFRPLVKESR
;
A
#
# COMPACT_ATOMS: atom_id res chain seq x y z
N MET A 1 31.28 -17.20 -21.84
CA MET A 1 30.00 -16.61 -22.29
C MET A 1 28.93 -16.48 -21.17
N LEU A 2 28.92 -17.35 -20.17
CA LEU A 2 27.95 -17.33 -19.03
C LEU A 2 28.17 -16.16 -18.03
N ILE A 3 29.39 -15.71 -17.80
CA ILE A 3 29.73 -14.65 -16.84
C ILE A 3 29.25 -13.27 -17.32
N VAL A 4 29.31 -13.00 -18.62
CA VAL A 4 28.89 -11.72 -19.20
C VAL A 4 27.36 -11.55 -19.15
N SER A 5 26.62 -12.64 -19.29
CA SER A 5 25.15 -12.60 -19.19
C SER A 5 24.66 -12.39 -17.75
N GLN A 6 25.35 -12.90 -16.74
CA GLN A 6 25.02 -12.68 -15.33
C GLN A 6 25.34 -11.25 -14.89
N LEU A 7 26.47 -10.68 -15.36
CA LEU A 7 26.82 -9.27 -15.07
C LEU A 7 25.84 -8.29 -15.73
N ALA A 8 25.42 -8.54 -16.97
CA ALA A 8 24.45 -7.70 -17.67
C ALA A 8 23.07 -7.76 -17.02
N TYR A 9 22.64 -8.93 -16.53
CA TYR A 9 21.38 -9.09 -15.81
C TYR A 9 21.43 -8.42 -14.43
N SER A 10 22.56 -8.54 -13.71
CA SER A 10 22.78 -7.85 -12.44
C SER A 10 22.77 -6.33 -12.58
N GLN A 11 23.46 -5.77 -13.58
CA GLN A 11 23.45 -4.32 -13.84
C GLN A 11 22.07 -3.80 -14.28
N ALA A 12 21.30 -4.58 -15.05
CA ALA A 12 19.95 -4.21 -15.46
C ALA A 12 18.96 -4.16 -14.28
N SER A 13 19.20 -4.94 -13.24
CA SER A 13 18.31 -5.01 -12.08
C SER A 13 18.63 -3.96 -11.01
N ASP A 14 19.87 -3.46 -10.94
CA ASP A 14 20.22 -2.37 -10.04
C ASP A 14 19.57 -1.04 -10.43
N SER A 15 19.11 -0.92 -11.68
CA SER A 15 18.37 0.24 -12.18
C SER A 15 16.88 0.23 -11.83
N ILE A 16 16.34 -0.86 -11.27
CA ILE A 16 14.94 -0.94 -10.89
C ILE A 16 14.76 -0.61 -9.42
N GLU A 17 13.84 0.29 -9.14
CA GLU A 17 13.36 0.59 -7.79
C GLU A 17 11.90 0.16 -7.66
N VAL A 18 11.58 -0.52 -6.56
CA VAL A 18 10.21 -0.80 -6.14
C VAL A 18 10.00 -0.10 -4.82
N SER A 19 8.96 0.73 -4.74
CA SER A 19 8.74 1.58 -3.57
C SER A 19 7.32 1.44 -3.05
N LEU A 20 7.18 1.51 -1.73
CA LEU A 20 5.92 1.77 -1.06
C LEU A 20 5.71 3.29 -1.02
N LEU A 21 4.59 3.75 -1.57
CA LEU A 21 4.17 5.14 -1.51
C LEU A 21 3.12 5.31 -0.42
N THR A 22 3.34 6.25 0.50
CA THR A 22 2.37 6.63 1.52
C THR A 22 1.96 8.07 1.32
N CYS A 23 0.68 8.28 1.06
CA CYS A 23 0.09 9.58 0.86
C CYS A 23 -0.57 10.04 2.16
N ALA A 24 -0.20 11.24 2.62
CA ALA A 24 -0.72 11.81 3.85
C ALA A 24 -2.25 11.99 3.81
N PRO A 25 -2.92 11.95 4.98
CA PRO A 25 -4.34 12.23 5.11
C PRO A 25 -4.74 13.56 4.46
N GLY A 26 -5.90 13.55 3.81
CA GLY A 26 -6.50 14.73 3.19
C GLY A 26 -7.72 15.22 3.95
N THR A 27 -8.38 16.25 3.43
CA THR A 27 -9.56 16.86 4.06
C THR A 27 -10.89 16.27 3.61
N LYS A 28 -10.90 15.53 2.50
CA LYS A 28 -12.11 14.89 1.98
C LYS A 28 -12.36 13.59 2.71
N VAL A 29 -13.62 13.23 2.97
CA VAL A 29 -14.02 12.05 3.75
C VAL A 29 -13.31 10.77 3.28
N TYR A 30 -13.23 10.53 1.97
CA TYR A 30 -12.57 9.36 1.41
C TYR A 30 -11.03 9.39 1.49
N ALA A 31 -10.44 10.54 1.84
CA ALA A 31 -8.99 10.74 1.93
C ALA A 31 -8.51 10.96 3.37
N LEU A 32 -9.41 10.89 4.36
CA LEU A 32 -9.09 11.18 5.77
C LEU A 32 -8.03 10.24 6.35
N TYR A 33 -7.93 9.03 5.83
CA TYR A 33 -7.03 7.99 6.34
C TYR A 33 -5.72 7.87 5.56
N GLY A 34 -5.49 8.77 4.60
CA GLY A 34 -4.35 8.66 3.71
C GLY A 34 -4.55 7.58 2.63
N HIS A 35 -3.47 7.21 1.96
CA HIS A 35 -3.50 6.20 0.90
C HIS A 35 -2.15 5.51 0.74
N THR A 36 -2.15 4.29 0.20
CA THR A 36 -0.93 3.53 -0.09
C THR A 36 -0.96 3.02 -1.52
N ALA A 37 0.18 3.13 -2.21
CA ALA A 37 0.38 2.58 -3.56
C ALA A 37 1.77 1.95 -3.69
N ILE A 38 2.01 1.21 -4.77
CA ILE A 38 3.33 0.68 -5.12
C ILE A 38 3.83 1.43 -6.35
N ARG A 39 5.08 1.92 -6.30
CA ARG A 39 5.79 2.47 -7.46
C ARG A 39 6.78 1.45 -7.99
N TYR A 40 6.81 1.28 -9.29
CA TYR A 40 7.84 0.55 -10.03
C TYR A 40 8.54 1.53 -10.95
N HIS A 41 9.85 1.67 -10.80
CA HIS A 41 10.65 2.61 -11.56
C HIS A 41 11.88 1.92 -12.15
N ASP A 42 11.95 1.80 -13.47
CA ASP A 42 13.17 1.38 -14.19
C ASP A 42 13.92 2.63 -14.67
N LEU A 43 14.96 2.98 -13.95
CA LEU A 43 15.84 4.15 -14.25
C LEU A 43 16.53 4.04 -15.61
N ARG A 44 16.67 2.84 -16.15
CA ARG A 44 17.32 2.60 -17.44
C ARG A 44 16.39 2.85 -18.62
N THR A 45 15.16 2.40 -18.53
CA THR A 45 14.14 2.57 -19.59
C THR A 45 13.34 3.86 -19.42
N GLY A 46 13.32 4.42 -18.21
CA GLY A 46 12.46 5.54 -17.82
C GLY A 46 11.01 5.13 -17.60
N GLU A 47 10.69 3.83 -17.55
CA GLU A 47 9.38 3.34 -17.14
C GLU A 47 9.15 3.64 -15.67
N ASP A 48 8.11 4.40 -15.35
CA ASP A 48 7.81 4.87 -13.99
C ASP A 48 6.31 4.79 -13.77
N LEU A 49 5.88 3.70 -13.13
CA LEU A 49 4.49 3.31 -12.97
C LEU A 49 4.08 3.29 -11.50
N THR A 50 2.85 3.69 -11.24
CA THR A 50 2.19 3.55 -9.95
C THR A 50 1.06 2.54 -10.06
N PHE A 51 1.12 1.51 -9.22
CA PHE A 51 0.09 0.50 -9.01
C PHE A 51 -0.75 0.93 -7.82
N ASN A 52 -1.99 1.33 -8.09
CA ASN A 52 -2.88 1.98 -7.15
C ASN A 52 -4.08 1.09 -6.86
N TYR A 53 -4.10 0.46 -5.69
CA TYR A 53 -5.28 -0.26 -5.19
C TYR A 53 -6.30 0.75 -4.66
N GLY A 54 -7.58 0.49 -4.91
CA GLY A 54 -8.64 1.38 -4.41
C GLY A 54 -9.20 2.32 -5.47
N VAL A 55 -8.94 2.07 -6.74
CA VAL A 55 -9.67 2.74 -7.82
C VAL A 55 -11.09 2.20 -7.84
N PHE A 56 -12.08 3.08 -7.89
CA PHE A 56 -13.48 2.70 -7.90
C PHE A 56 -14.28 3.52 -8.92
N ASN A 57 -15.34 2.90 -9.44
CA ASN A 57 -16.18 3.53 -10.44
C ASN A 57 -17.44 4.11 -9.80
N PHE A 58 -17.48 5.44 -9.67
CA PHE A 58 -18.65 6.19 -9.15
C PHE A 58 -19.91 6.03 -9.99
N ASN A 59 -19.79 5.66 -11.27
CA ASN A 59 -20.93 5.57 -12.19
C ASN A 59 -21.76 4.28 -12.02
N ARG A 60 -21.40 3.39 -11.07
CA ARG A 60 -22.22 2.20 -10.78
C ARG A 60 -23.52 2.61 -10.11
N PRO A 61 -24.67 2.02 -10.52
CA PRO A 61 -25.96 2.29 -9.90
C PRO A 61 -25.90 2.04 -8.39
N PHE A 62 -26.53 2.94 -7.63
CA PHE A 62 -26.59 2.86 -6.16
C PHE A 62 -25.23 2.84 -5.47
N PHE A 63 -24.20 3.48 -6.04
CA PHE A 63 -22.84 3.49 -5.50
C PHE A 63 -22.81 3.84 -3.99
N SER A 64 -23.50 4.90 -3.57
CA SER A 64 -23.48 5.34 -2.16
C SER A 64 -24.05 4.30 -1.21
N LEU A 65 -25.13 3.61 -1.60
CA LEU A 65 -25.71 2.53 -0.80
C LEU A 65 -24.80 1.31 -0.78
N ARG A 66 -24.25 0.93 -1.91
CA ARG A 66 -23.30 -0.19 -2.01
C ARG A 66 -22.05 0.07 -1.18
N PHE A 67 -21.53 1.31 -1.20
CA PHE A 67 -20.40 1.73 -0.38
C PHE A 67 -20.75 1.61 1.12
N LEU A 68 -21.89 2.11 1.53
CA LEU A 68 -22.36 2.06 2.91
C LEU A 68 -22.48 0.62 3.45
N PHE A 69 -22.92 -0.31 2.60
CA PHE A 69 -23.06 -1.73 2.96
C PHE A 69 -21.79 -2.57 2.70
N GLY A 70 -20.65 -1.95 2.37
CA GLY A 70 -19.42 -2.68 2.05
C GLY A 70 -19.51 -3.57 0.80
N LEU A 71 -20.46 -3.27 -0.10
CA LEU A 71 -20.71 -4.03 -1.33
C LEU A 71 -20.03 -3.40 -2.56
N THR A 72 -18.97 -2.61 -2.34
CA THR A 72 -18.27 -1.91 -3.41
C THR A 72 -17.08 -2.72 -3.88
N ASP A 73 -17.05 -3.00 -5.19
CA ASP A 73 -15.89 -3.59 -5.83
C ASP A 73 -14.94 -2.45 -6.23
N TYR A 74 -13.67 -2.64 -5.91
CA TYR A 74 -12.57 -1.78 -6.26
C TYR A 74 -11.67 -2.48 -7.26
N GLU A 75 -10.81 -1.75 -7.92
CA GLU A 75 -9.86 -2.34 -8.85
C GLU A 75 -8.44 -1.78 -8.67
N LEU A 76 -7.47 -2.56 -9.11
CA LEU A 76 -6.10 -2.10 -9.29
C LEU A 76 -6.03 -1.20 -10.52
N GLY A 77 -5.70 0.07 -10.32
CA GLY A 77 -5.37 1.02 -11.39
C GLY A 77 -3.87 1.13 -11.59
N VAL A 78 -3.44 1.40 -12.82
CA VAL A 78 -2.04 1.67 -13.15
C VAL A 78 -1.95 2.98 -13.91
N CYS A 79 -1.06 3.86 -13.50
CA CYS A 79 -0.79 5.12 -14.19
C CYS A 79 0.68 5.51 -14.09
N PRO A 80 1.22 6.34 -14.99
CA PRO A 80 2.53 6.94 -14.83
C PRO A 80 2.64 7.72 -13.53
N TYR A 81 3.74 7.52 -12.78
CA TYR A 81 3.97 8.16 -11.48
C TYR A 81 3.82 9.68 -11.50
N LYS A 82 4.23 10.33 -12.58
CA LYS A 82 4.08 11.78 -12.73
C LYS A 82 2.64 12.28 -12.56
N TYR A 83 1.65 11.50 -12.99
CA TYR A 83 0.23 11.89 -12.84
C TYR A 83 -0.25 11.64 -11.42
N PHE A 84 0.18 10.53 -10.82
CA PHE A 84 -0.09 10.24 -9.42
C PHE A 84 0.49 11.32 -8.52
N ALA A 85 1.77 11.65 -8.65
CA ALA A 85 2.44 12.69 -7.86
C ALA A 85 1.79 14.06 -8.04
N GLU A 86 1.44 14.43 -9.29
CA GLU A 86 0.79 15.71 -9.57
C GLU A 86 -0.60 15.80 -8.91
N GLU A 87 -1.38 14.73 -8.91
CA GLU A 87 -2.68 14.69 -8.24
C GLU A 87 -2.55 15.00 -6.74
N TYR A 88 -1.58 14.35 -6.05
CA TYR A 88 -1.36 14.60 -4.61
C TYR A 88 -0.77 15.98 -4.34
N ARG A 89 0.11 16.48 -5.22
CA ARG A 89 0.62 17.85 -5.15
C ARG A 89 -0.51 18.88 -5.23
N GLN A 90 -1.47 18.69 -6.16
CA GLN A 90 -2.64 19.57 -6.30
C GLN A 90 -3.58 19.50 -5.08
N ARG A 91 -3.63 18.35 -4.41
CA ARG A 91 -4.39 18.18 -3.16
C ARG A 91 -3.68 18.80 -1.95
N GLY A 92 -2.41 19.21 -2.08
CA GLY A 92 -1.57 19.64 -0.96
C GLY A 92 -1.24 18.49 0.00
N SER A 93 -1.28 17.25 -0.45
CA SER A 93 -0.99 16.07 0.33
C SER A 93 0.43 15.59 0.05
N GLN A 94 1.21 15.38 1.12
CA GLN A 94 2.56 14.83 1.02
C GLN A 94 2.52 13.37 0.57
N VAL A 95 3.49 12.97 -0.24
CA VAL A 95 3.76 11.58 -0.60
C VAL A 95 5.14 11.22 -0.08
N THR A 96 5.20 10.24 0.81
CA THR A 96 6.47 9.65 1.30
C THR A 96 6.75 8.39 0.49
N GLU A 97 7.95 8.29 -0.04
CA GLU A 97 8.40 7.13 -0.79
C GLU A 97 9.42 6.33 0.03
N GLN A 98 9.16 5.04 0.22
CA GLN A 98 10.06 4.10 0.86
C GLN A 98 10.52 3.06 -0.16
N VAL A 99 11.77 3.16 -0.60
CA VAL A 99 12.37 2.22 -1.56
C VAL A 99 12.61 0.88 -0.84
N ILE A 100 12.02 -0.18 -1.35
CA ILE A 100 12.10 -1.51 -0.75
C ILE A 100 13.44 -2.18 -1.13
N ASN A 101 14.08 -2.78 -0.16
CA ASN A 101 15.37 -3.45 -0.31
C ASN A 101 15.21 -4.83 -0.95
N MET A 102 14.95 -4.86 -2.25
CA MET A 102 14.71 -6.06 -3.04
C MET A 102 15.94 -6.50 -3.84
N THR A 103 16.15 -7.81 -3.92
CA THR A 103 17.07 -8.43 -4.87
C THR A 103 16.53 -8.32 -6.30
N SER A 104 17.38 -8.60 -7.29
CA SER A 104 16.99 -8.63 -8.70
C SER A 104 15.84 -9.60 -8.99
N GLN A 105 15.89 -10.77 -8.34
CA GLN A 105 14.87 -11.81 -8.51
C GLN A 105 13.53 -11.36 -7.91
N GLU A 106 13.55 -10.75 -6.72
CA GLU A 106 12.36 -10.22 -6.06
C GLU A 106 11.73 -9.08 -6.86
N LYS A 107 12.54 -8.18 -7.45
CA LYS A 107 12.05 -7.11 -8.34
C LYS A 107 11.36 -7.67 -9.58
N ALA A 108 11.91 -8.71 -10.19
CA ALA A 108 11.27 -9.38 -11.32
C ALA A 108 9.99 -10.12 -10.91
N ALA A 109 9.99 -10.78 -9.73
CA ALA A 109 8.83 -11.49 -9.21
C ALA A 109 7.66 -10.53 -8.93
N ILE A 110 7.92 -9.41 -8.25
CA ILE A 110 6.84 -8.44 -7.94
C ILE A 110 6.30 -7.77 -9.21
N TYR A 111 7.16 -7.44 -10.19
CA TYR A 111 6.69 -6.90 -11.46
C TYR A 111 5.75 -7.86 -12.18
N HIS A 112 6.14 -9.13 -12.26
CA HIS A 112 5.29 -10.18 -12.83
C HIS A 112 3.97 -10.32 -12.05
N ALA A 113 4.02 -10.35 -10.71
CA ALA A 113 2.84 -10.47 -9.87
C ALA A 113 1.88 -9.27 -10.05
N LEU A 114 2.41 -8.05 -10.13
CA LEU A 114 1.63 -6.83 -10.41
C LEU A 114 1.00 -6.87 -11.81
N ALA A 115 1.77 -7.31 -12.83
CA ALA A 115 1.26 -7.46 -14.19
C ALA A 115 0.14 -8.51 -14.29
N VAL A 116 0.27 -9.64 -13.58
CA VAL A 116 -0.78 -10.66 -13.48
C VAL A 116 -2.00 -10.12 -12.74
N ASN A 117 -1.81 -9.39 -11.64
CA ASN A 117 -2.91 -8.80 -10.87
C ASN A 117 -3.65 -7.71 -11.67
N TYR A 118 -2.98 -7.00 -12.58
CA TYR A 118 -3.59 -5.95 -13.40
C TYR A 118 -4.47 -6.48 -14.55
N LYS A 119 -4.43 -7.77 -14.86
CA LYS A 119 -5.30 -8.35 -15.87
C LYS A 119 -6.78 -8.19 -15.52
N ASP A 120 -7.64 -8.06 -16.51
CA ASP A 120 -9.09 -7.79 -16.32
C ASP A 120 -9.77 -8.81 -15.41
N GLU A 121 -9.37 -10.08 -15.48
CA GLU A 121 -9.88 -11.15 -14.64
C GLU A 121 -9.43 -11.10 -13.18
N ASN A 122 -8.34 -10.35 -12.85
CA ASN A 122 -7.71 -10.35 -11.52
C ASN A 122 -7.75 -9.00 -10.80
N LYS A 123 -7.94 -7.90 -11.55
CA LYS A 123 -7.78 -6.54 -10.98
C LYS A 123 -8.90 -6.12 -10.04
N VAL A 124 -10.09 -6.72 -10.18
CA VAL A 124 -11.29 -6.37 -9.38
C VAL A 124 -11.29 -7.16 -8.09
N TYR A 125 -11.58 -6.49 -6.98
CA TYR A 125 -11.66 -7.12 -5.67
C TYR A 125 -12.74 -6.49 -4.80
N ARG A 126 -13.24 -7.26 -3.80
CA ARG A 126 -14.17 -6.76 -2.80
C ARG A 126 -13.39 -6.01 -1.73
N TYR A 127 -13.60 -4.70 -1.66
CA TYR A 127 -12.95 -3.84 -0.67
C TYR A 127 -13.45 -4.16 0.75
N ASN A 128 -12.51 -4.24 1.68
CA ASN A 128 -12.78 -4.28 3.11
C ASN A 128 -11.83 -3.31 3.83
N CYS A 129 -12.39 -2.36 4.55
CA CYS A 129 -11.65 -1.27 5.18
C CYS A 129 -10.50 -1.78 6.08
N PHE A 130 -10.68 -2.89 6.77
CA PHE A 130 -9.72 -3.42 7.74
C PHE A 130 -8.82 -4.52 7.17
N TYR A 131 -9.36 -5.37 6.30
CA TYR A 131 -8.69 -6.61 5.91
C TYR A 131 -8.24 -6.66 4.46
N ASP A 132 -8.85 -5.86 3.57
CA ASP A 132 -8.55 -5.88 2.14
C ASP A 132 -8.70 -4.49 1.51
N ASN A 133 -7.77 -3.59 1.86
CA ASN A 133 -7.72 -2.21 1.41
C ASN A 133 -6.42 -1.91 0.64
N CYS A 134 -6.21 -0.64 0.26
CA CYS A 134 -5.03 -0.23 -0.49
C CYS A 134 -3.72 -0.56 0.24
N THR A 135 -3.68 -0.39 1.55
CA THR A 135 -2.47 -0.61 2.37
C THR A 135 -2.18 -2.09 2.57
N THR A 136 -3.19 -2.87 2.97
CA THR A 136 -3.01 -4.32 3.19
C THR A 136 -2.64 -5.02 1.89
N ARG A 137 -3.24 -4.64 0.75
CA ARG A 137 -2.90 -5.20 -0.55
C ARG A 137 -1.49 -4.84 -1.00
N ALA A 138 -1.08 -3.58 -0.84
CA ALA A 138 0.29 -3.17 -1.18
C ALA A 138 1.32 -3.90 -0.31
N ARG A 139 1.10 -3.96 1.01
CA ARG A 139 1.92 -4.73 1.94
C ARG A 139 2.04 -6.19 1.53
N ASP A 140 0.92 -6.86 1.35
CA ASP A 140 0.88 -8.28 1.04
C ASP A 140 1.48 -8.59 -0.34
N MET A 141 1.34 -7.69 -1.31
CA MET A 141 1.99 -7.80 -2.62
C MET A 141 3.51 -7.73 -2.48
N ILE A 142 4.04 -6.82 -1.67
CA ILE A 142 5.47 -6.72 -1.39
C ILE A 142 5.94 -7.98 -0.66
N GLU A 143 5.33 -8.34 0.46
CA GLU A 143 5.77 -9.46 1.30
C GLU A 143 5.78 -10.81 0.57
N ARG A 144 4.78 -11.09 -0.27
CA ARG A 144 4.68 -12.34 -1.03
C ARG A 144 5.75 -12.52 -2.10
N ASN A 145 6.40 -11.42 -2.49
CA ASN A 145 7.43 -11.41 -3.52
C ASN A 145 8.85 -11.17 -2.97
N LEU A 146 9.00 -11.22 -1.65
CA LEU A 146 10.30 -11.24 -0.97
C LEU A 146 10.76 -12.67 -0.72
N ASP A 147 12.05 -12.92 -0.87
CA ASP A 147 12.70 -14.15 -0.44
C ASP A 147 13.03 -14.03 1.05
N GLY A 148 12.12 -14.56 1.88
CA GLY A 148 12.18 -14.46 3.33
C GLY A 148 10.89 -13.96 3.96
N LYS A 149 10.94 -13.77 5.28
CA LYS A 149 9.82 -13.27 6.09
C LYS A 149 10.10 -11.88 6.60
N VAL A 150 9.13 -11.00 6.49
CA VAL A 150 9.24 -9.65 7.08
C VAL A 150 8.96 -9.75 8.57
N LYS A 151 9.89 -9.24 9.37
CA LYS A 151 9.77 -9.07 10.81
C LYS A 151 9.58 -7.59 11.12
N TYR A 152 8.41 -7.25 11.59
CA TYR A 152 8.10 -5.90 12.08
C TYR A 152 8.56 -5.75 13.53
N ILE A 153 9.18 -4.61 13.83
CA ILE A 153 9.67 -4.27 15.18
C ILE A 153 8.75 -3.17 15.71
N ASN A 154 7.66 -3.58 16.31
CA ASN A 154 6.59 -2.66 16.73
C ASN A 154 6.58 -2.48 18.24
N SER A 155 6.22 -1.29 18.70
CA SER A 155 5.75 -1.07 20.06
C SER A 155 4.27 -1.49 20.11
N GLU A 156 3.95 -2.54 20.84
CA GLU A 156 2.57 -2.98 21.03
C GLU A 156 1.78 -1.92 21.82
N GLN A 157 1.01 -1.12 21.10
CA GLN A 157 -0.08 -0.36 21.70
C GLN A 157 -1.38 -1.06 21.31
N GLU A 158 -2.04 -1.65 22.28
CA GLU A 158 -3.34 -2.27 22.07
C GLU A 158 -4.40 -1.19 21.86
N GLN A 159 -4.78 -0.99 20.59
CA GLN A 159 -5.86 -0.09 20.19
C GLN A 159 -6.93 -0.87 19.45
N SER A 160 -8.17 -0.39 19.47
CA SER A 160 -9.22 -0.93 18.61
C SER A 160 -9.19 -0.26 17.22
N TYR A 161 -9.85 -0.88 16.24
CA TYR A 161 -10.03 -0.24 14.93
C TYR A 161 -10.69 1.13 15.05
N ARG A 162 -11.71 1.26 15.92
CA ARG A 162 -12.42 2.52 16.15
C ARG A 162 -11.51 3.60 16.72
N GLU A 163 -10.72 3.28 17.75
CA GLU A 163 -9.77 4.22 18.34
C GLU A 163 -8.77 4.73 17.31
N LEU A 164 -8.27 3.85 16.45
CA LEU A 164 -7.35 4.23 15.35
C LEU A 164 -8.02 5.17 14.35
N LEU A 165 -9.22 4.85 13.90
CA LEU A 165 -9.95 5.69 12.95
C LEU A 165 -10.33 7.05 13.54
N HIS A 166 -10.61 7.12 14.85
CA HIS A 166 -10.92 8.36 15.53
C HIS A 166 -9.77 9.36 15.50
N GLN A 167 -8.50 8.92 15.52
CA GLN A 167 -7.34 9.81 15.40
C GLN A 167 -7.39 10.70 14.14
N TYR A 168 -8.02 10.21 13.07
CA TYR A 168 -8.16 10.91 11.80
C TYR A 168 -9.46 11.69 11.70
N THR A 169 -10.49 11.33 12.47
CA THR A 169 -11.85 11.90 12.36
C THR A 169 -12.23 12.84 13.49
N ASP A 170 -11.41 12.99 14.53
CA ASP A 170 -11.73 13.83 15.70
C ASP A 170 -12.01 15.29 15.35
N LYS A 171 -11.38 15.81 14.31
CA LYS A 171 -11.63 17.19 13.79
C LYS A 171 -12.87 17.28 12.89
N TYR A 172 -13.53 16.17 12.59
CA TYR A 172 -14.65 16.06 11.65
C TYR A 172 -15.83 15.32 12.28
N PRO A 173 -16.58 15.95 13.22
CA PRO A 173 -17.57 15.25 14.05
C PRO A 173 -18.67 14.55 13.26
N TRP A 174 -19.09 15.10 12.13
CA TRP A 174 -20.08 14.44 11.26
C TRP A 174 -19.51 13.23 10.52
N ALA A 175 -18.24 13.29 10.09
CA ALA A 175 -17.56 12.14 9.50
C ALA A 175 -17.35 11.04 10.55
N LYS A 176 -16.91 11.41 11.76
CA LYS A 176 -16.76 10.50 12.90
C LYS A 176 -18.07 9.78 13.21
N PHE A 177 -19.18 10.52 13.36
CA PHE A 177 -20.50 9.95 13.60
C PHE A 177 -20.92 8.98 12.49
N GLY A 178 -20.75 9.37 11.21
CA GLY A 178 -21.09 8.51 10.07
C GLY A 178 -20.26 7.23 10.01
N VAL A 179 -18.97 7.32 10.29
CA VAL A 179 -18.06 6.17 10.37
C VAL A 179 -18.47 5.25 11.52
N ASP A 180 -18.73 5.79 12.71
CA ASP A 180 -19.15 5.01 13.89
C ASP A 180 -20.46 4.25 13.65
N LEU A 181 -21.41 4.88 12.95
CA LEU A 181 -22.67 4.26 12.60
C LEU A 181 -22.49 3.06 11.65
N CYS A 182 -21.52 3.16 10.72
CA CYS A 182 -21.27 2.12 9.71
C CYS A 182 -20.43 0.94 10.23
N LEU A 183 -19.52 1.17 11.20
CA LEU A 183 -18.53 0.17 11.60
C LEU A 183 -19.10 -0.98 12.46
N GLY A 184 -20.17 -0.74 13.20
CA GLY A 184 -20.70 -1.72 14.15
C GLY A 184 -19.72 -2.07 15.30
N PHE A 185 -20.10 -3.04 16.13
CA PHE A 185 -19.36 -3.42 17.34
C PHE A 185 -18.03 -4.13 17.08
N MET A 186 -17.86 -4.72 15.89
CA MET A 186 -16.60 -5.41 15.53
C MET A 186 -15.40 -4.47 15.49
N ALA A 187 -15.63 -3.17 15.30
CA ALA A 187 -14.57 -2.16 15.32
C ALA A 187 -14.01 -1.87 16.72
N ASP A 188 -14.68 -2.32 17.77
CA ASP A 188 -14.26 -2.13 19.17
C ASP A 188 -13.28 -3.21 19.65
N ARG A 189 -13.03 -4.23 18.82
CA ARG A 189 -12.06 -5.28 19.12
C ARG A 189 -10.65 -4.71 19.20
N ARG A 190 -9.92 -5.06 20.27
CA ARG A 190 -8.48 -4.78 20.37
C ARG A 190 -7.71 -5.55 19.32
N ILE A 191 -6.73 -4.90 18.70
CA ILE A 191 -5.97 -5.43 17.57
C ILE A 191 -4.47 -5.30 17.80
N GLY A 192 -3.73 -6.26 17.25
CA GLY A 192 -2.28 -6.26 17.29
C GLY A 192 -1.67 -5.33 16.22
N SER A 193 -0.38 -5.13 16.32
CA SER A 193 0.37 -4.21 15.44
C SER A 193 0.22 -4.54 13.94
N ARG A 194 0.21 -5.83 13.58
CA ARG A 194 0.01 -6.21 12.16
C ARG A 194 -1.36 -5.79 11.65
N GLU A 195 -2.39 -5.88 12.45
CA GLU A 195 -3.74 -5.45 12.07
C GLU A 195 -3.82 -3.94 11.94
N GLN A 196 -3.08 -3.17 12.78
CA GLN A 196 -3.02 -1.71 12.72
C GLN A 196 -2.45 -1.19 11.39
N GLN A 197 -1.67 -2.01 10.69
CA GLN A 197 -1.12 -1.72 9.35
C GLN A 197 -2.19 -1.63 8.24
N PHE A 198 -3.49 -1.70 8.55
CA PHE A 198 -4.52 -1.32 7.60
C PHE A 198 -4.50 0.20 7.30
N LEU A 199 -3.91 0.99 8.20
CA LEU A 199 -3.70 2.42 8.02
C LEU A 199 -2.35 2.72 7.37
N PRO A 200 -2.32 3.61 6.36
CA PRO A 200 -1.10 3.96 5.63
C PRO A 200 0.06 4.42 6.53
N ASP A 201 -0.22 5.31 7.49
CA ASP A 201 0.80 5.87 8.39
C ASP A 201 1.40 4.79 9.28
N TYR A 202 0.59 3.87 9.81
CA TYR A 202 1.06 2.75 10.62
C TYR A 202 1.91 1.78 9.81
N MET A 203 1.49 1.46 8.60
CA MET A 203 2.28 0.63 7.70
C MET A 203 3.62 1.29 7.34
N MET A 204 3.64 2.58 7.06
CA MET A 204 4.85 3.35 6.75
C MET A 204 5.84 3.31 7.92
N ILE A 205 5.38 3.61 9.13
CA ILE A 205 6.21 3.61 10.35
C ILE A 205 6.79 2.22 10.63
N ASP A 206 5.98 1.19 10.47
CA ASP A 206 6.38 -0.18 10.71
C ASP A 206 7.36 -0.68 9.64
N ALA A 207 7.14 -0.33 8.37
CA ALA A 207 8.03 -0.69 7.27
C ALA A 207 9.43 -0.13 7.45
N GLU A 208 9.55 1.11 7.95
CA GLU A 208 10.84 1.78 8.18
C GLU A 208 11.74 1.01 9.14
N LYS A 209 11.15 0.34 10.13
CA LYS A 209 11.87 -0.42 11.15
C LYS A 209 11.95 -1.93 10.85
N ALA A 210 11.22 -2.38 9.84
CA ALA A 210 11.09 -3.79 9.53
C ALA A 210 12.36 -4.38 8.93
N GLN A 211 12.54 -5.68 9.12
CA GLN A 211 13.64 -6.46 8.59
C GLN A 211 13.11 -7.65 7.79
N ILE A 212 13.80 -7.96 6.69
CA ILE A 212 13.59 -9.19 5.93
C ILE A 212 14.56 -10.24 6.50
N MET A 213 14.02 -11.38 6.88
CA MET A 213 14.76 -12.51 7.43
C MET A 213 14.76 -13.64 6.40
N SER A 214 15.95 -13.98 5.86
CA SER A 214 16.18 -15.06 4.90
C SER A 214 17.41 -15.83 5.29
N ASP A 215 17.31 -17.17 5.41
CA ASP A 215 18.39 -18.11 5.68
C ASP A 215 19.35 -17.70 6.82
N GLY A 216 18.77 -17.16 7.90
CA GLY A 216 19.54 -16.70 9.08
C GLY A 216 20.21 -15.35 8.91
N SER A 217 20.06 -14.69 7.78
CA SER A 217 20.49 -13.31 7.53
C SER A 217 19.34 -12.32 7.70
N PHE A 218 19.70 -11.06 8.05
CA PHE A 218 18.75 -9.97 8.19
C PHE A 218 19.17 -8.81 7.29
N ARG A 219 18.20 -8.21 6.60
CA ARG A 219 18.40 -6.94 5.89
C ARG A 219 17.21 -6.02 6.17
N PRO A 220 17.39 -4.68 6.20
CA PRO A 220 16.27 -3.76 6.38
C PRO A 220 15.27 -3.93 5.22
N LEU A 221 13.97 -3.78 5.53
CA LEU A 221 12.92 -3.81 4.52
C LEU A 221 12.99 -2.58 3.62
N VAL A 222 13.22 -1.42 4.22
CA VAL A 222 13.37 -0.15 3.51
C VAL A 222 14.86 0.14 3.33
N LYS A 223 15.27 0.45 2.10
CA LYS A 223 16.63 0.83 1.73
C LYS A 223 16.85 2.33 1.90
N GLU A 224 15.84 3.13 1.56
CA GLU A 224 15.86 4.58 1.53
C GLU A 224 14.45 5.13 1.65
N SER A 225 14.29 6.24 2.38
CA SER A 225 13.02 7.00 2.48
C SER A 225 13.22 8.42 1.97
N ARG A 226 12.28 8.91 1.14
CA ARG A 226 12.35 10.22 0.50
C ARG A 226 10.98 10.84 0.27
#